data_d00f7ba9cd68c51832873c7e51a32614
#
_entry.id   d00f7ba9cd68c51832873c7e51a32614
#
_cell.length_a   1.000
_cell.length_b   1.000
_cell.length_c   1.000
_cell.angle_alpha   90.00
_cell.angle_beta   90.00
_cell.angle_gamma   90.00
#
_symmetry.space_group_name_H-M   'P 1'
#
loop_
_entity.id
_entity.type
_entity.pdbx_description
1 polymer ?
#
loop_
_entity_poly.entity_id
_entity_poly.type
_entity_poly.pdbx_seq_one_letter_code
_entity_poly.pdbx_strand_id
1 'polypeptide(L)'
;MGKTGILSQIHQYLLPFGFSAPARLALLLLFSNLYFYLPFYVLYLQDKGLNLVQISELSILLLLSNLLFEIPGGLLADHLSKKKILVIGLLLQLLGEIIFLQGTQFFHFALASFIGGIHCALHSGCLEAYLHELLDRQKKSERYSEALGYFGFAKSTANFIAFLGGSLIVGIWGPESFYILIALTIFCVGLALLGMFSLPWESIQLEEGEETHKRASNFTWLDRIGFSEISSLSGT
;
A
#
# COMPACT_ATOMS: atom_id res chain seq x y z
N MET A 1 -43.82 0.34 -14.35
CA MET A 1 -42.57 1.14 -14.30
C MET A 1 -41.98 1.01 -12.91
N GLY A 2 -40.77 0.47 -12.73
CA GLY A 2 -40.05 0.73 -11.48
C GLY A 2 -39.04 -0.33 -10.97
N LYS A 3 -39.11 -1.59 -11.29
CA LYS A 3 -38.17 -2.57 -10.68
C LYS A 3 -36.83 -2.76 -11.42
N THR A 4 -36.78 -2.49 -12.71
CA THR A 4 -35.55 -2.58 -13.52
C THR A 4 -34.59 -1.40 -13.31
N GLY A 5 -35.10 -0.24 -12.90
CA GLY A 5 -34.29 0.96 -12.69
C GLY A 5 -33.43 0.92 -11.42
N ILE A 6 -33.94 0.33 -10.33
CA ILE A 6 -33.21 0.26 -9.05
C ILE A 6 -32.06 -0.76 -9.14
N LEU A 7 -32.30 -1.94 -9.74
CA LEU A 7 -31.26 -2.95 -9.93
C LEU A 7 -30.17 -2.48 -10.91
N SER A 8 -30.51 -1.75 -11.96
CA SER A 8 -29.52 -1.17 -12.87
C SER A 8 -28.71 -0.05 -12.20
N GLN A 9 -29.34 0.76 -11.36
CA GLN A 9 -28.62 1.75 -10.56
C GLN A 9 -27.70 1.09 -9.53
N ILE A 10 -28.18 0.08 -8.79
CA ILE A 10 -27.37 -0.67 -7.84
C ILE A 10 -26.21 -1.37 -8.56
N HIS A 11 -26.43 -1.94 -9.74
CA HIS A 11 -25.37 -2.55 -10.55
C HIS A 11 -24.35 -1.48 -11.02
N GLN A 12 -24.81 -0.30 -11.36
CA GLN A 12 -23.95 0.83 -11.75
C GLN A 12 -23.11 1.38 -10.58
N TYR A 13 -23.64 1.31 -9.34
CA TYR A 13 -22.92 1.73 -8.13
C TYR A 13 -22.02 0.65 -7.57
N LEU A 14 -22.39 -0.64 -7.67
CA LEU A 14 -21.59 -1.75 -7.17
C LEU A 14 -20.41 -2.12 -8.09
N LEU A 15 -20.55 -1.88 -9.42
CA LEU A 15 -19.48 -2.14 -10.39
C LEU A 15 -19.26 -0.91 -11.30
N PRO A 16 -18.89 0.24 -10.74
CA PRO A 16 -18.81 1.51 -11.48
C PRO A 16 -17.77 1.51 -12.59
N PHE A 17 -16.81 0.58 -12.52
CA PHE A 17 -15.74 0.42 -13.51
C PHE A 17 -15.84 -0.87 -14.34
N GLY A 18 -16.80 -1.76 -14.05
CA GLY A 18 -16.82 -3.10 -14.63
C GLY A 18 -15.50 -3.84 -14.39
N PHE A 19 -14.98 -4.59 -15.37
CA PHE A 19 -13.64 -5.19 -15.33
C PHE A 19 -12.53 -4.21 -15.76
N SER A 20 -12.71 -2.92 -15.54
CA SER A 20 -11.74 -1.87 -15.85
C SER A 20 -10.47 -1.99 -14.99
N ALA A 21 -9.35 -1.41 -15.45
CA ALA A 21 -8.09 -1.45 -14.71
C ALA A 21 -8.18 -0.87 -13.28
N PRO A 22 -8.88 0.26 -13.01
CA PRO A 22 -9.10 0.75 -11.65
C PRO A 22 -9.85 -0.21 -10.74
N ALA A 23 -10.88 -0.92 -11.26
CA ALA A 23 -11.62 -1.91 -10.47
C ALA A 23 -10.74 -3.12 -10.10
N ARG A 24 -9.90 -3.58 -11.04
CA ARG A 24 -8.92 -4.63 -10.76
C ARG A 24 -7.92 -4.17 -9.71
N LEU A 25 -7.43 -2.94 -9.78
CA LEU A 25 -6.53 -2.38 -8.78
C LEU A 25 -7.19 -2.31 -7.40
N ALA A 26 -8.47 -1.89 -7.29
CA ALA A 26 -9.22 -1.91 -6.04
C ALA A 26 -9.37 -3.32 -5.45
N LEU A 27 -9.59 -4.33 -6.30
CA LEU A 27 -9.66 -5.73 -5.89
C LEU A 27 -8.29 -6.23 -5.37
N LEU A 28 -7.19 -5.86 -6.02
CA LEU A 28 -5.84 -6.20 -5.57
C LEU A 28 -5.52 -5.53 -4.23
N LEU A 29 -5.96 -4.29 -4.03
CA LEU A 29 -5.88 -3.60 -2.73
C LEU A 29 -6.65 -4.34 -1.64
N LEU A 30 -7.83 -4.84 -1.95
CA LEU A 30 -8.59 -5.66 -1.01
C LEU A 30 -7.77 -6.87 -0.59
N PHE A 31 -7.23 -7.65 -1.54
CA PHE A 31 -6.42 -8.83 -1.22
C PHE A 31 -5.14 -8.49 -0.45
N SER A 32 -4.42 -7.43 -0.80
CA SER A 32 -3.18 -7.03 -0.12
C SER A 32 -3.41 -6.47 1.30
N ASN A 33 -4.64 -6.09 1.65
CA ASN A 33 -5.01 -5.58 2.97
C ASN A 33 -5.75 -6.62 3.85
N LEU A 34 -5.84 -7.89 3.44
CA LEU A 34 -6.44 -8.95 4.24
C LEU A 34 -5.45 -9.48 5.30
N TYR A 35 -5.26 -8.72 6.37
CA TYR A 35 -4.41 -9.10 7.51
C TYR A 35 -5.20 -9.84 8.59
N PHE A 36 -5.41 -11.14 8.42
CA PHE A 36 -6.25 -11.96 9.32
C PHE A 36 -5.72 -12.05 10.74
N TYR A 37 -4.41 -11.93 10.95
CA TYR A 37 -3.77 -12.00 12.27
C TYR A 37 -3.75 -10.67 13.03
N LEU A 38 -4.04 -9.55 12.36
CA LEU A 38 -3.89 -8.21 12.93
C LEU A 38 -4.65 -7.99 14.25
N PRO A 39 -5.89 -8.50 14.45
CA PRO A 39 -6.59 -8.38 15.73
C PRO A 39 -5.86 -9.08 16.87
N PHE A 40 -5.07 -10.09 16.57
CA PHE A 40 -4.36 -10.95 17.51
C PHE A 40 -2.85 -10.70 17.52
N TYR A 41 -2.37 -9.66 16.84
CA TYR A 41 -0.95 -9.35 16.68
C TYR A 41 -0.20 -9.31 18.01
N VAL A 42 -0.72 -8.59 19.00
CA VAL A 42 -0.11 -8.47 20.33
C VAL A 42 -0.09 -9.81 21.05
N LEU A 43 -1.20 -10.56 21.01
CA LEU A 43 -1.29 -11.87 21.64
C LEU A 43 -0.31 -12.87 21.03
N TYR A 44 -0.20 -12.91 19.71
CA TYR A 44 0.76 -13.74 19.01
C TYR A 44 2.21 -13.43 19.41
N LEU A 45 2.59 -12.15 19.46
CA LEU A 45 3.96 -11.76 19.85
C LEU A 45 4.25 -12.04 21.32
N GLN A 46 3.25 -11.90 22.22
CA GLN A 46 3.40 -12.30 23.62
C GLN A 46 3.56 -13.81 23.75
N ASP A 47 2.84 -14.63 22.98
CA ASP A 47 3.04 -16.08 22.91
C ASP A 47 4.46 -16.47 22.44
N LYS A 48 5.08 -15.64 21.59
CA LYS A 48 6.50 -15.75 21.19
C LYS A 48 7.47 -15.24 22.26
N GLY A 49 7.01 -14.82 23.42
CA GLY A 49 7.82 -14.37 24.54
C GLY A 49 8.23 -12.90 24.51
N LEU A 50 7.67 -12.08 23.62
CA LEU A 50 7.92 -10.65 23.58
C LEU A 50 7.08 -9.94 24.67
N ASN A 51 7.71 -8.99 25.35
CA ASN A 51 7.00 -8.10 26.24
C ASN A 51 6.38 -6.90 25.49
N LEU A 52 5.47 -6.16 26.16
CA LEU A 52 4.76 -5.03 25.54
C LEU A 52 5.71 -3.90 25.06
N VAL A 53 6.84 -3.70 25.74
CA VAL A 53 7.83 -2.69 25.32
C VAL A 53 8.44 -3.10 23.99
N GLN A 54 8.90 -4.33 23.84
CA GLN A 54 9.43 -4.86 22.60
C GLN A 54 8.40 -4.80 21.45
N ILE A 55 7.14 -5.10 21.74
CA ILE A 55 6.06 -5.00 20.74
C ILE A 55 5.87 -3.54 20.29
N SER A 56 5.96 -2.59 21.22
CA SER A 56 5.91 -1.16 20.89
C SER A 56 7.13 -0.72 20.07
N GLU A 57 8.32 -1.23 20.37
CA GLU A 57 9.55 -0.99 19.58
C GLU A 57 9.39 -1.46 18.13
N LEU A 58 8.75 -2.61 17.89
CA LEU A 58 8.44 -3.08 16.53
C LEU A 58 7.55 -2.09 15.77
N SER A 59 6.55 -1.54 16.43
CA SER A 59 5.65 -0.54 15.84
C SER A 59 6.37 0.76 15.52
N ILE A 60 7.25 1.22 16.43
CA ILE A 60 8.11 2.40 16.22
C ILE A 60 9.05 2.15 15.03
N LEU A 61 9.67 0.98 14.95
CA LEU A 61 10.58 0.63 13.87
C LEU A 61 9.88 0.63 12.52
N LEU A 62 8.65 0.12 12.44
CA LEU A 62 7.81 0.15 11.24
C LEU A 62 7.54 1.61 10.83
N LEU A 63 7.14 2.47 11.75
CA LEU A 63 6.84 3.88 11.46
C LEU A 63 8.10 4.66 11.06
N LEU A 64 9.23 4.43 11.73
CA LEU A 64 10.50 5.08 11.39
C LEU A 64 11.00 4.64 10.02
N SER A 65 10.94 3.34 9.70
CA SER A 65 11.33 2.88 8.37
C SER A 65 10.40 3.42 7.29
N ASN A 66 9.08 3.50 7.54
CA ASN A 66 8.16 4.15 6.63
C ASN A 66 8.56 5.62 6.36
N LEU A 67 8.78 6.40 7.41
CA LEU A 67 9.18 7.81 7.29
C LEU A 67 10.52 7.98 6.57
N LEU A 68 11.53 7.15 6.89
CA LEU A 68 12.85 7.22 6.27
C LEU A 68 12.83 6.89 4.77
N PHE A 69 11.97 5.95 4.36
CA PHE A 69 11.88 5.51 2.98
C PHE A 69 10.82 6.25 2.16
N GLU A 70 10.05 7.17 2.74
CA GLU A 70 9.06 7.97 2.02
C GLU A 70 9.75 8.89 0.98
N ILE A 71 10.84 9.57 1.34
CA ILE A 71 11.59 10.43 0.41
C ILE A 71 12.30 9.60 -0.67
N PRO A 72 13.11 8.56 -0.35
CA PRO A 72 13.69 7.69 -1.37
C PRO A 72 12.65 6.99 -2.26
N GLY A 73 11.52 6.59 -1.68
CA GLY A 73 10.39 5.98 -2.41
C GLY A 73 9.78 6.94 -3.45
N GLY A 74 9.59 8.21 -3.09
CA GLY A 74 9.14 9.25 -4.01
C GLY A 74 10.10 9.45 -5.17
N LEU A 75 11.41 9.55 -4.89
CA LEU A 75 12.44 9.68 -5.93
C LEU A 75 12.48 8.45 -6.87
N LEU A 76 12.30 7.25 -6.33
CA LEU A 76 12.20 6.04 -7.15
C LEU A 76 10.96 6.07 -8.05
N ALA A 77 9.85 6.65 -7.59
CA ALA A 77 8.63 6.80 -8.37
C ALA A 77 8.77 7.74 -9.57
N ASP A 78 9.71 8.68 -9.52
CA ASP A 78 10.01 9.59 -10.62
C ASP A 78 10.87 8.91 -11.72
N HIS A 79 11.65 7.88 -11.36
CA HIS A 79 12.56 7.19 -12.27
C HIS A 79 12.08 5.82 -12.73
N LEU A 80 11.23 5.16 -11.95
CA LEU A 80 10.69 3.85 -12.28
C LEU A 80 9.19 3.94 -12.59
N SER A 81 8.68 3.00 -13.37
CA SER A 81 7.23 2.93 -13.57
C SER A 81 6.53 2.64 -12.24
N LYS A 82 5.44 3.35 -11.96
CA LYS A 82 4.65 3.24 -10.73
C LYS A 82 4.21 1.80 -10.45
N LYS A 83 3.84 1.06 -11.52
CA LYS A 83 3.51 -0.36 -11.43
C LYS A 83 4.70 -1.20 -10.94
N LYS A 84 5.94 -0.93 -11.39
CA LYS A 84 7.12 -1.67 -10.90
C LYS A 84 7.33 -1.46 -9.41
N ILE A 85 7.17 -0.22 -8.94
CA ILE A 85 7.31 0.10 -7.52
C ILE A 85 6.23 -0.59 -6.68
N LEU A 86 4.98 -0.61 -7.16
CA LEU A 86 3.90 -1.34 -6.48
C LEU A 86 4.18 -2.85 -6.43
N VAL A 87 4.73 -3.44 -7.49
CA VAL A 87 5.16 -4.85 -7.49
C VAL A 87 6.30 -5.08 -6.50
N ILE A 88 7.31 -4.21 -6.47
CA ILE A 88 8.41 -4.29 -5.49
C ILE A 88 7.84 -4.15 -4.07
N GLY A 89 6.93 -3.22 -3.82
CA GLY A 89 6.25 -3.06 -2.54
C GLY A 89 5.53 -4.34 -2.11
N LEU A 90 4.76 -4.98 -2.99
CA LEU A 90 4.08 -6.26 -2.69
C LEU A 90 5.06 -7.42 -2.45
N LEU A 91 6.19 -7.46 -3.15
CA LEU A 91 7.26 -8.44 -2.89
C LEU A 91 7.89 -8.23 -1.52
N LEU A 92 8.14 -6.99 -1.11
CA LEU A 92 8.62 -6.66 0.24
C LEU A 92 7.59 -7.03 1.30
N GLN A 93 6.31 -6.74 1.07
CA GLN A 93 5.23 -7.17 1.96
C GLN A 93 5.23 -8.68 2.13
N LEU A 94 5.27 -9.44 1.03
CA LEU A 94 5.30 -10.90 1.07
C LEU A 94 6.53 -11.42 1.82
N LEU A 95 7.69 -10.84 1.59
CA LEU A 95 8.93 -11.19 2.28
C LEU A 95 8.83 -10.91 3.78
N GLY A 96 8.30 -9.73 4.16
CA GLY A 96 8.06 -9.37 5.56
C GLY A 96 7.13 -10.35 6.27
N GLU A 97 6.02 -10.74 5.62
CA GLU A 97 5.07 -11.72 6.18
C GLU A 97 5.67 -13.12 6.33
N ILE A 98 6.52 -13.56 5.40
CA ILE A 98 7.23 -14.85 5.48
C ILE A 98 8.22 -14.83 6.66
N ILE A 99 8.97 -13.74 6.83
CA ILE A 99 9.90 -13.59 7.97
C ILE A 99 9.11 -13.55 9.28
N PHE A 100 7.97 -12.85 9.31
CA PHE A 100 7.10 -12.78 10.47
C PHE A 100 6.54 -14.15 10.85
N LEU A 101 6.11 -14.95 9.89
CA LEU A 101 5.61 -16.32 10.11
C LEU A 101 6.69 -17.23 10.72
N GLN A 102 7.94 -17.12 10.28
CA GLN A 102 9.05 -17.93 10.75
C GLN A 102 9.72 -17.35 12.01
N GLY A 103 9.25 -16.20 12.47
CA GLY A 103 9.83 -15.46 13.59
C GLY A 103 9.75 -16.24 14.91
N THR A 104 10.90 -16.34 15.60
CA THR A 104 11.02 -16.97 16.93
C THR A 104 11.68 -16.05 17.95
N GLN A 105 12.34 -14.98 17.49
CA GLN A 105 13.07 -14.02 18.32
C GLN A 105 12.74 -12.60 17.90
N PHE A 106 12.93 -11.64 18.80
CA PHE A 106 12.70 -10.23 18.55
C PHE A 106 13.29 -9.73 17.22
N PHE A 107 14.50 -10.15 16.88
CA PHE A 107 15.18 -9.71 15.66
C PHE A 107 14.43 -10.07 14.38
N HIS A 108 13.79 -11.24 14.31
CA HIS A 108 12.98 -11.63 13.14
C HIS A 108 11.78 -10.70 12.97
N PHE A 109 11.09 -10.40 14.07
CA PHE A 109 9.95 -9.48 14.06
C PHE A 109 10.37 -8.03 13.76
N ALA A 110 11.54 -7.62 14.26
CA ALA A 110 12.11 -6.31 13.95
C ALA A 110 12.44 -6.18 12.46
N LEU A 111 13.05 -7.20 11.86
CA LEU A 111 13.33 -7.22 10.42
C LEU A 111 12.04 -7.19 9.58
N ALA A 112 11.03 -7.98 9.97
CA ALA A 112 9.71 -7.97 9.32
C ALA A 112 9.06 -6.59 9.40
N SER A 113 9.08 -5.94 10.58
CA SER A 113 8.53 -4.59 10.79
C SER A 113 9.28 -3.54 9.97
N PHE A 114 10.60 -3.62 9.89
CA PHE A 114 11.43 -2.73 9.07
C PHE A 114 11.08 -2.85 7.58
N ILE A 115 11.01 -4.07 7.06
CA ILE A 115 10.61 -4.35 5.66
C ILE A 115 9.17 -3.89 5.41
N GLY A 116 8.26 -4.11 6.37
CA GLY A 116 6.88 -3.65 6.32
C GLY A 116 6.77 -2.12 6.20
N GLY A 117 7.61 -1.38 6.92
CA GLY A 117 7.67 0.09 6.79
C GLY A 117 8.15 0.54 5.41
N ILE A 118 9.15 -0.13 4.82
CA ILE A 118 9.59 0.15 3.44
C ILE A 118 8.43 -0.11 2.44
N HIS A 119 7.73 -1.25 2.60
CA HIS A 119 6.55 -1.55 1.79
C HIS A 119 5.52 -0.42 1.87
N CYS A 120 5.17 0.04 3.08
CA CYS A 120 4.21 1.12 3.28
C CYS A 120 4.64 2.42 2.57
N ALA A 121 5.92 2.80 2.66
CA ALA A 121 6.47 3.98 2.01
C ALA A 121 6.37 3.92 0.49
N LEU A 122 6.75 2.78 -0.11
CA LEU A 122 6.67 2.60 -1.56
C LEU A 122 5.24 2.56 -2.07
N HIS A 123 4.34 1.99 -1.26
CA HIS A 123 2.96 1.78 -1.68
C HIS A 123 2.11 3.06 -1.60
N SER A 124 2.28 3.89 -0.55
CA SER A 124 1.42 5.06 -0.29
C SER A 124 1.45 6.08 -1.43
N GLY A 125 2.63 6.55 -1.84
CA GLY A 125 2.75 7.57 -2.89
C GLY A 125 2.48 7.05 -4.29
N CYS A 126 2.92 5.81 -4.59
CA CYS A 126 2.81 5.25 -5.94
C CYS A 126 1.40 4.79 -6.30
N LEU A 127 0.59 4.38 -5.32
CA LEU A 127 -0.74 3.85 -5.56
C LEU A 127 -1.69 4.90 -6.16
N GLU A 128 -1.73 6.07 -5.53
CA GLU A 128 -2.60 7.17 -5.97
C GLU A 128 -2.16 7.71 -7.33
N ALA A 129 -0.84 7.84 -7.53
CA ALA A 129 -0.28 8.27 -8.80
C ALA A 129 -0.56 7.26 -9.94
N TYR A 130 -0.51 5.95 -9.65
CA TYR A 130 -0.87 4.92 -10.62
C TYR A 130 -2.37 4.90 -10.94
N LEU A 131 -3.21 5.11 -9.93
CA LEU A 131 -4.66 5.25 -10.14
C LEU A 131 -4.97 6.43 -11.05
N HIS A 132 -4.36 7.59 -10.80
CA HIS A 132 -4.54 8.78 -11.64
C HIS A 132 -4.18 8.47 -13.10
N GLU A 133 -3.05 7.85 -13.34
CA GLU A 133 -2.62 7.48 -14.69
C GLU A 133 -3.57 6.47 -15.37
N LEU A 134 -4.10 5.49 -14.63
CA LEU A 134 -5.09 4.55 -15.16
C LEU A 134 -6.38 5.24 -15.59
N LEU A 135 -6.81 6.27 -14.85
CA LEU A 135 -8.00 7.05 -15.15
C LEU A 135 -7.77 7.99 -16.35
N ASP A 136 -6.62 8.63 -16.43
CA ASP A 136 -6.23 9.48 -17.56
C ASP A 136 -6.25 8.70 -18.87
N ARG A 137 -5.67 7.52 -18.90
CA ARG A 137 -5.70 6.62 -20.06
C ARG A 137 -7.12 6.26 -20.50
N GLN A 138 -8.07 6.22 -19.56
CA GLN A 138 -9.49 5.97 -19.84
C GLN A 138 -10.27 7.25 -20.12
N LYS A 139 -9.64 8.43 -20.11
CA LYS A 139 -10.28 9.75 -20.21
C LYS A 139 -11.37 9.94 -19.15
N LYS A 140 -11.09 9.49 -17.92
CA LYS A 140 -12.01 9.54 -16.76
C LYS A 140 -11.38 10.20 -15.54
N SER A 141 -10.46 11.14 -15.73
CA SER A 141 -9.74 11.83 -14.65
C SER A 141 -10.69 12.56 -13.68
N GLU A 142 -11.85 13.02 -14.18
CA GLU A 142 -12.91 13.63 -13.37
C GLU A 142 -13.43 12.70 -12.25
N ARG A 143 -13.29 11.38 -12.42
CA ARG A 143 -13.74 10.37 -11.46
C ARG A 143 -12.68 9.98 -10.43
N TYR A 144 -11.59 10.71 -10.32
CA TYR A 144 -10.48 10.38 -9.41
C TYR A 144 -10.92 10.31 -7.95
N SER A 145 -11.68 11.31 -7.46
CA SER A 145 -12.20 11.33 -6.08
C SER A 145 -13.12 10.14 -5.79
N GLU A 146 -13.95 9.76 -6.75
CA GLU A 146 -14.82 8.59 -6.66
C GLU A 146 -14.00 7.31 -6.57
N ALA A 147 -12.98 7.17 -7.39
CA ALA A 147 -12.09 6.00 -7.38
C ALA A 147 -11.30 5.87 -6.08
N LEU A 148 -10.83 6.97 -5.48
CA LEU A 148 -10.24 6.99 -4.14
C LEU A 148 -11.23 6.52 -3.07
N GLY A 149 -12.50 6.93 -3.18
CA GLY A 149 -13.57 6.42 -2.30
C GLY A 149 -13.70 4.89 -2.37
N TYR A 150 -13.64 4.29 -3.57
CA TYR A 150 -13.65 2.83 -3.73
C TYR A 150 -12.41 2.17 -3.15
N PHE A 151 -11.24 2.80 -3.21
CA PHE A 151 -10.03 2.29 -2.57
C PHE A 151 -10.15 2.27 -1.04
N GLY A 152 -10.65 3.36 -0.46
CA GLY A 152 -10.96 3.42 0.97
C GLY A 152 -11.97 2.35 1.38
N PHE A 153 -13.04 2.16 0.60
CA PHE A 153 -14.02 1.11 0.81
C PHE A 153 -13.41 -0.29 0.71
N ALA A 154 -12.58 -0.56 -0.28
CA ALA A 154 -11.90 -1.85 -0.44
C ALA A 154 -11.00 -2.17 0.76
N LYS A 155 -10.20 -1.20 1.24
CA LYS A 155 -9.35 -1.35 2.44
C LYS A 155 -10.19 -1.61 3.70
N SER A 156 -11.25 -0.85 3.91
CA SER A 156 -12.14 -1.02 5.06
C SER A 156 -12.86 -2.37 5.03
N THR A 157 -13.31 -2.80 3.86
CA THR A 157 -13.95 -4.11 3.66
C THR A 157 -12.95 -5.24 3.90
N ALA A 158 -11.71 -5.11 3.42
CA ALA A 158 -10.65 -6.09 3.67
C ALA A 158 -10.39 -6.24 5.19
N ASN A 159 -10.25 -5.14 5.91
CA ASN A 159 -10.06 -5.15 7.36
C ASN A 159 -11.25 -5.80 8.08
N PHE A 160 -12.47 -5.47 7.68
CA PHE A 160 -13.67 -6.06 8.27
C PHE A 160 -13.71 -7.59 8.07
N ILE A 161 -13.47 -8.05 6.83
CA ILE A 161 -13.41 -9.48 6.49
C ILE A 161 -12.29 -10.17 7.26
N ALA A 162 -11.10 -9.56 7.31
CA ALA A 162 -9.94 -10.11 7.99
C ALA A 162 -10.17 -10.23 9.51
N PHE A 163 -10.75 -9.21 10.14
CA PHE A 163 -11.03 -9.21 11.57
C PHE A 163 -12.11 -10.23 11.93
N LEU A 164 -13.20 -10.26 11.17
CA LEU A 164 -14.27 -11.24 11.39
C LEU A 164 -13.77 -12.67 11.13
N GLY A 165 -13.13 -12.90 9.99
CA GLY A 165 -12.60 -14.21 9.62
C GLY A 165 -11.52 -14.70 10.58
N GLY A 166 -10.58 -13.82 10.95
CA GLY A 166 -9.56 -14.13 11.95
C GLY A 166 -10.16 -14.50 13.31
N SER A 167 -11.14 -13.73 13.78
CA SER A 167 -11.82 -13.99 15.04
C SER A 167 -12.59 -15.33 15.04
N LEU A 168 -13.24 -15.67 13.93
CA LEU A 168 -13.92 -16.95 13.78
C LEU A 168 -12.91 -18.12 13.81
N ILE A 169 -11.79 -18.00 13.12
CA ILE A 169 -10.75 -19.03 13.08
C ILE A 169 -10.17 -19.26 14.47
N VAL A 170 -9.79 -18.20 15.20
CA VAL A 170 -9.27 -18.31 16.56
C VAL A 170 -10.34 -18.83 17.53
N GLY A 171 -11.60 -18.42 17.35
CA GLY A 171 -12.71 -18.90 18.19
C GLY A 171 -12.97 -20.40 18.06
N ILE A 172 -12.70 -21.00 16.89
CA ILE A 172 -12.93 -22.43 16.63
C ILE A 172 -11.70 -23.27 17.01
N TRP A 173 -10.49 -22.84 16.63
CA TRP A 173 -9.25 -23.63 16.75
C TRP A 173 -8.29 -23.13 17.82
N GLY A 174 -8.61 -22.03 18.50
CA GLY A 174 -7.77 -21.47 19.56
C GLY A 174 -6.48 -20.79 19.07
N PRO A 175 -5.58 -20.45 20.01
CA PRO A 175 -4.34 -19.71 19.71
C PRO A 175 -3.37 -20.42 18.76
N GLU A 176 -3.41 -21.75 18.66
CA GLU A 176 -2.58 -22.53 17.73
C GLU A 176 -2.86 -22.18 16.26
N SER A 177 -4.02 -21.55 15.98
CA SER A 177 -4.41 -21.09 14.64
C SER A 177 -3.68 -19.84 14.14
N PHE A 178 -2.87 -19.18 14.95
CA PHE A 178 -2.16 -17.97 14.52
C PHE A 178 -1.31 -18.17 13.26
N TYR A 179 -0.65 -19.33 13.14
CA TYR A 179 0.10 -19.69 11.93
C TYR A 179 -0.79 -19.77 10.69
N ILE A 180 -2.03 -20.25 10.85
CA ILE A 180 -3.01 -20.33 9.75
C ILE A 180 -3.41 -18.92 9.31
N LEU A 181 -3.61 -17.99 10.25
CA LEU A 181 -3.98 -16.61 9.95
C LEU A 181 -2.89 -15.88 9.16
N ILE A 182 -1.61 -16.05 9.57
CA ILE A 182 -0.48 -15.45 8.87
C ILE A 182 -0.31 -16.10 7.48
N ALA A 183 -0.42 -17.44 7.39
CA ALA A 183 -0.34 -18.14 6.11
C ALA A 183 -1.46 -17.72 5.14
N LEU A 184 -2.68 -17.50 5.64
CA LEU A 184 -3.81 -16.99 4.86
C LEU A 184 -3.54 -15.56 4.37
N THR A 185 -2.96 -14.70 5.21
CA THR A 185 -2.50 -13.36 4.80
C THR A 185 -1.46 -13.45 3.69
N ILE A 186 -0.42 -14.29 3.84
CA ILE A 186 0.61 -14.53 2.82
C ILE A 186 -0.03 -14.98 1.50
N PHE A 187 -0.99 -15.90 1.56
CA PHE A 187 -1.70 -16.39 0.38
C PHE A 187 -2.46 -15.25 -0.32
N CYS A 188 -3.17 -14.41 0.42
CA CYS A 188 -3.90 -13.27 -0.14
C CYS A 188 -2.95 -12.22 -0.77
N VAL A 189 -1.83 -11.91 -0.12
CA VAL A 189 -0.80 -11.02 -0.67
C VAL A 189 -0.20 -11.62 -1.95
N GLY A 190 0.05 -12.94 -1.97
CA GLY A 190 0.49 -13.65 -3.16
C GLY A 190 -0.50 -13.55 -4.32
N LEU A 191 -1.81 -13.67 -4.06
CA LEU A 191 -2.85 -13.46 -5.07
C LEU A 191 -2.86 -12.00 -5.57
N ALA A 192 -2.69 -11.02 -4.68
CA ALA A 192 -2.58 -9.61 -5.07
C ALA A 192 -1.37 -9.39 -5.99
N LEU A 193 -0.22 -9.96 -5.66
CA LEU A 193 0.99 -9.89 -6.46
C LEU A 193 0.79 -10.51 -7.85
N LEU A 194 0.22 -11.70 -7.94
CA LEU A 194 -0.10 -12.35 -9.22
C LEU A 194 -1.10 -11.54 -10.03
N GLY A 195 -2.13 -11.01 -9.39
CA GLY A 195 -3.13 -10.17 -10.04
C GLY A 195 -2.55 -8.87 -10.59
N MET A 196 -1.46 -8.36 -10.02
CA MET A 196 -0.78 -7.15 -10.50
C MET A 196 -0.26 -7.30 -11.94
N PHE A 197 0.08 -8.53 -12.36
CA PHE A 197 0.49 -8.81 -13.74
C PHE A 197 -0.66 -8.67 -14.75
N SER A 198 -1.92 -8.75 -14.30
CA SER A 198 -3.10 -8.54 -15.15
C SER A 198 -3.37 -7.06 -15.49
N LEU A 199 -2.74 -6.13 -14.78
CA LEU A 199 -2.86 -4.70 -15.03
C LEU A 199 -1.94 -4.26 -16.17
N PRO A 200 -2.32 -3.20 -16.92
CA PRO A 200 -1.50 -2.68 -18.01
C PRO A 200 -0.14 -2.19 -17.48
N TRP A 201 0.93 -2.51 -18.21
CA TRP A 201 2.23 -1.90 -17.99
C TRP A 201 2.19 -0.45 -18.49
N GLU A 202 2.77 0.45 -17.71
CA GLU A 202 3.10 1.78 -18.20
C GLU A 202 4.07 1.61 -19.36
N SER A 203 3.71 2.05 -20.58
CA SER A 203 4.74 2.46 -21.49
C SER A 203 5.36 3.69 -20.84
N ILE A 204 6.60 3.61 -20.39
CA ILE A 204 7.42 4.79 -20.15
C ILE A 204 7.50 5.43 -21.55
N GLN A 205 6.59 6.35 -21.86
CA GLN A 205 6.94 7.40 -22.76
C GLN A 205 7.95 8.21 -21.94
N LEU A 206 9.21 7.91 -22.15
CA LEU A 206 10.23 8.92 -22.11
C LEU A 206 9.71 9.94 -23.14
N GLU A 207 8.90 10.90 -22.72
CA GLU A 207 8.90 12.16 -23.35
C GLU A 207 10.36 12.64 -23.21
N GLU A 208 11.15 12.27 -24.19
CA GLU A 208 12.31 13.01 -24.61
C GLU A 208 11.80 14.41 -24.94
N GLY A 209 11.53 15.19 -23.91
CA GLY A 209 11.03 16.52 -24.00
C GLY A 209 11.94 17.40 -23.16
N GLU A 210 12.70 18.20 -23.86
CA GLU A 210 13.55 19.32 -23.42
C GLU A 210 12.99 20.15 -22.23
N GLU A 211 11.76 19.97 -21.78
CA GLU A 211 11.17 20.72 -20.68
C GLU A 211 11.59 20.26 -19.29
N THR A 212 11.86 18.97 -19.10
CA THR A 212 12.33 18.45 -17.80
C THR A 212 13.78 18.87 -17.53
N HIS A 213 14.60 18.96 -18.55
CA HIS A 213 15.98 19.43 -18.41
C HIS A 213 16.06 20.93 -18.10
N LYS A 214 15.14 21.74 -18.57
CA LYS A 214 15.07 23.17 -18.23
C LYS A 214 14.52 23.45 -16.84
N ARG A 215 13.63 22.59 -16.30
CA ARG A 215 13.15 22.72 -14.92
C ARG A 215 14.17 22.22 -13.89
N ALA A 216 14.90 21.15 -14.19
CA ALA A 216 15.91 20.60 -13.28
C ALA A 216 17.18 21.46 -13.20
N SER A 217 17.53 22.19 -14.26
CA SER A 217 18.73 23.06 -14.27
C SER A 217 18.55 24.36 -13.50
N ASN A 218 17.30 24.78 -13.23
CA ASN A 218 16.99 26.03 -12.54
C ASN A 218 16.44 25.85 -11.11
N PHE A 219 16.39 24.62 -10.60
CA PHE A 219 15.80 24.35 -9.29
C PHE A 219 16.79 23.63 -8.38
N THR A 220 17.64 24.42 -7.71
CA THR A 220 18.43 23.90 -6.62
C THR A 220 17.52 23.65 -5.42
N TRP A 221 17.71 22.51 -4.72
CA TRP A 221 16.99 22.15 -3.50
C TRP A 221 17.01 23.25 -2.42
N LEU A 222 17.99 24.16 -2.49
CA LEU A 222 18.13 25.33 -1.63
C LEU A 222 16.98 26.34 -1.81
N ASP A 223 16.36 26.43 -2.99
CA ASP A 223 15.23 27.34 -3.23
C ASP A 223 13.93 26.83 -2.58
N ARG A 224 13.83 25.53 -2.29
CA ARG A 224 12.69 24.94 -1.59
C ARG A 224 12.67 25.25 -0.10
N ILE A 225 13.82 25.56 0.52
CA ILE A 225 13.96 25.78 1.94
C ILE A 225 13.85 27.28 2.30
N GLY A 226 13.65 28.16 1.30
CA GLY A 226 13.53 29.61 1.54
C GLY A 226 14.84 30.26 2.02
N PHE A 227 15.97 29.61 1.83
CA PHE A 227 17.27 30.11 2.28
C PHE A 227 17.75 31.36 1.50
N SER A 228 17.16 31.63 0.34
CA SER A 228 17.48 32.83 -0.46
C SER A 228 16.96 34.13 0.18
N GLU A 229 15.91 34.08 0.99
CA GLU A 229 15.39 35.26 1.68
C GLU A 229 16.20 35.61 2.95
N ILE A 230 16.88 34.64 3.57
CA ILE A 230 17.66 34.88 4.81
C ILE A 230 18.99 35.61 4.50
N SER A 231 19.57 35.41 3.32
CA SER A 231 20.83 36.09 2.94
C SER A 231 20.63 37.57 2.59
N SER A 232 19.42 38.00 2.27
CA SER A 232 19.11 39.41 2.00
C SER A 232 18.89 40.26 3.27
N LEU A 233 18.70 39.61 4.42
CA LEU A 233 18.47 40.28 5.72
C LEU A 233 19.75 40.49 6.55
N SER A 234 20.89 39.93 6.13
CA SER A 234 22.19 40.08 6.84
C SER A 234 23.08 41.18 6.26
N GLY A 235 22.59 41.99 5.34
CA GLY A 235 23.32 43.05 4.62
C GLY A 235 22.89 44.49 4.95
N THR A 236 22.36 44.76 6.16
CA THR A 236 22.15 46.15 6.64
C THR A 236 22.77 46.33 8.01
#